data_00cc8874c913f74433da873563fdfa83
#
_entry.id   00cc8874c913f74433da873563fdfa83
#
_cell.length_a   1.000
_cell.length_b   1.000
_cell.length_c   1.000
_cell.angle_alpha   90.00
_cell.angle_beta   90.00
_cell.angle_gamma   90.00
#
_symmetry.space_group_name_H-M   'P 1'
#
loop_
_entity.id
_entity.type
_entity.pdbx_description
1 polymer ?
#
loop_
_entity_poly.entity_id
_entity_poly.type
_entity_poly.pdbx_seq_one_letter_code
_entity_poly.pdbx_strand_id
1 'polypeptide(L)'
;MRHSPEQFCFPFKANLGDLIASLEAGAEVLISVQGAWSCRFGYYGRLHHAILHDLGYRFESLIIDGSRESIGATAGWVKRVNGCSTASAVARFLHGFRVAYKKGRLVQRVQQRTRDIRPIEAQHGSAERTRARLIDRIDAAEEVRALDRLEGEVDEAFGALPLARDRARPRVMLVGEVYIVLEPLVNMDTERRLGELGALVDVYIDEHKWFIHAFRMGKGGKYGEREAHRLATPYLKYNLGGEDKNTLGYTVIAARRGFDGVVHFKPFTCMPEGMAKHILYNVSRDHDVPFVSFTVDEHAAEAGLETRLEAFVDMLKQRGERCRGDRGLDPGSAAPATQG
;
A
#
# COMPACT_ATOMS: atom_id res chain seq x y z
N MET A 1 7.94 -6.80 20.23
CA MET A 1 7.14 -7.86 20.88
C MET A 1 7.15 -7.78 22.40
N ARG A 2 8.33 -7.64 23.00
CA ARG A 2 8.51 -7.68 24.48
C ARG A 2 7.60 -6.71 25.27
N HIS A 3 7.26 -5.57 24.70
CA HIS A 3 6.53 -4.49 25.37
C HIS A 3 5.11 -4.29 24.84
N SER A 4 4.70 -5.05 23.85
CA SER A 4 3.37 -4.93 23.26
C SER A 4 2.38 -5.91 23.90
N PRO A 5 1.12 -5.51 24.13
CA PRO A 5 0.06 -6.44 24.51
C PRO A 5 -0.11 -7.55 23.46
N GLU A 6 -0.26 -8.82 23.89
CA GLU A 6 -0.35 -9.98 22.99
C GLU A 6 -1.52 -9.91 22.00
N GLN A 7 -2.65 -9.37 22.42
CA GLN A 7 -3.88 -9.33 21.65
C GLN A 7 -3.92 -8.23 20.56
N PHE A 8 -2.86 -7.41 20.46
CA PHE A 8 -2.78 -6.41 19.40
C PHE A 8 -2.30 -7.03 18.09
N CYS A 9 -2.82 -6.49 16.97
CA CYS A 9 -2.43 -6.91 15.64
C CYS A 9 -0.97 -6.52 15.34
N PHE A 10 -0.35 -7.26 14.43
CA PHE A 10 1.07 -7.13 14.10
C PHE A 10 1.52 -5.68 13.79
N PRO A 11 0.78 -4.84 13.04
CA PRO A 11 1.18 -3.45 12.79
C PRO A 11 1.40 -2.63 14.06
N PHE A 12 0.59 -2.84 15.10
CA PHE A 12 0.81 -2.17 16.39
C PHE A 12 2.17 -2.53 17.00
N LYS A 13 2.51 -3.82 16.96
CA LYS A 13 3.76 -4.35 17.52
C LYS A 13 4.98 -3.82 16.75
N ALA A 14 4.91 -3.80 15.41
CA ALA A 14 5.96 -3.29 14.55
C ALA A 14 6.18 -1.79 14.82
N ASN A 15 5.12 -0.98 14.75
CA ASN A 15 5.20 0.45 15.01
C ASN A 15 5.73 0.78 16.41
N LEU A 16 5.38 0.00 17.44
CA LEU A 16 5.94 0.22 18.78
C LEU A 16 7.47 0.01 18.77
N GLY A 17 7.95 -1.01 18.04
CA GLY A 17 9.38 -1.26 17.88
C GLY A 17 10.10 -0.09 17.18
N ASP A 18 9.51 0.42 16.10
CA ASP A 18 10.06 1.56 15.36
C ASP A 18 10.11 2.84 16.20
N LEU A 19 9.07 3.08 17.03
CA LEU A 19 9.05 4.22 17.96
C LEU A 19 10.12 4.10 19.03
N ILE A 20 10.34 2.90 19.60
CA ILE A 20 11.43 2.66 20.54
C ILE A 20 12.78 2.92 19.88
N ALA A 21 13.04 2.33 18.72
CA ALA A 21 14.27 2.52 17.98
C ALA A 21 14.52 4.01 17.64
N SER A 22 13.48 4.76 17.30
CA SER A 22 13.58 6.19 17.03
C SER A 22 13.97 6.97 18.28
N LEU A 23 13.40 6.67 19.44
CA LEU A 23 13.74 7.31 20.71
C LEU A 23 15.18 6.97 21.15
N GLU A 24 15.60 5.71 20.98
CA GLU A 24 16.98 5.28 21.24
C GLU A 24 17.98 5.96 20.30
N ALA A 25 17.57 6.30 19.08
CA ALA A 25 18.36 7.08 18.12
C ALA A 25 18.33 8.59 18.40
N GLY A 26 17.65 9.04 19.47
CA GLY A 26 17.66 10.44 19.92
C GLY A 26 16.45 11.27 19.43
N ALA A 27 15.38 10.66 18.99
CA ALA A 27 14.15 11.41 18.68
C ALA A 27 13.57 12.02 19.96
N GLU A 28 13.23 13.31 19.91
CA GLU A 28 12.64 14.05 21.03
C GLU A 28 11.14 14.26 20.87
N VAL A 29 10.61 14.06 19.65
CA VAL A 29 9.20 14.26 19.31
C VAL A 29 8.67 13.05 18.58
N LEU A 30 7.55 12.51 19.06
CA LEU A 30 6.82 11.45 18.35
C LEU A 30 5.51 11.97 17.78
N ILE A 31 5.39 11.86 16.46
CA ILE A 31 4.17 12.23 15.73
C ILE A 31 3.45 10.93 15.35
N SER A 32 2.26 10.72 15.90
CA SER A 32 1.44 9.54 15.60
C SER A 32 0.13 9.94 14.91
N VAL A 33 -0.22 9.22 13.86
CA VAL A 33 -1.53 9.34 13.19
C VAL A 33 -2.43 8.22 13.69
N GLN A 34 -3.67 8.53 14.03
CA GLN A 34 -4.67 7.53 14.40
C GLN A 34 -6.02 7.86 13.78
N GLY A 35 -6.84 6.84 13.56
CA GLY A 35 -8.20 6.99 13.07
C GLY A 35 -9.22 7.15 14.20
N ALA A 36 -10.46 7.42 13.83
CA ALA A 36 -11.62 7.51 14.75
C ALA A 36 -12.56 6.29 14.58
N TRP A 37 -12.06 5.17 14.08
CA TRP A 37 -12.87 4.01 13.70
C TRP A 37 -12.87 2.89 14.75
N SER A 38 -13.70 1.87 14.54
CA SER A 38 -13.79 0.68 15.40
C SER A 38 -12.53 -0.20 15.34
N CYS A 39 -11.70 -0.06 14.32
CA CYS A 39 -10.40 -0.69 14.22
C CYS A 39 -9.49 -0.22 15.35
N ARG A 40 -8.67 -1.10 15.91
CA ARG A 40 -7.69 -0.79 16.96
C ARG A 40 -6.71 0.32 16.58
N PHE A 41 -6.47 0.54 15.30
CA PHE A 41 -5.69 1.66 14.80
C PHE A 41 -6.18 3.02 15.33
N GLY A 42 -7.49 3.16 15.58
CA GLY A 42 -8.06 4.35 16.21
C GLY A 42 -7.54 4.65 17.62
N TYR A 43 -6.76 3.74 18.22
CA TYR A 43 -6.19 3.91 19.56
C TYR A 43 -4.67 3.73 19.62
N TYR A 44 -4.01 3.48 18.48
CA TYR A 44 -2.58 3.19 18.44
C TYR A 44 -1.72 4.27 19.07
N GLY A 45 -1.87 5.51 18.62
CA GLY A 45 -1.03 6.61 19.09
C GLY A 45 -1.09 6.78 20.62
N ARG A 46 -2.28 6.76 21.19
CA ARG A 46 -2.45 6.90 22.66
C ARG A 46 -1.82 5.75 23.43
N LEU A 47 -2.02 4.51 22.98
CA LEU A 47 -1.49 3.36 23.68
C LEU A 47 0.02 3.21 23.51
N HIS A 48 0.56 3.49 22.31
CA HIS A 48 2.00 3.53 22.10
C HIS A 48 2.67 4.54 23.04
N HIS A 49 2.15 5.76 23.10
CA HIS A 49 2.72 6.80 23.96
C HIS A 49 2.64 6.44 25.45
N ALA A 50 1.52 5.84 25.89
CA ALA A 50 1.40 5.36 27.27
C ALA A 50 2.45 4.30 27.59
N ILE A 51 2.61 3.27 26.75
CA ILE A 51 3.61 2.21 26.92
C ILE A 51 5.04 2.82 26.94
N LEU A 52 5.34 3.75 26.07
CA LEU A 52 6.65 4.38 26.01
C LEU A 52 6.96 5.21 27.26
N HIS A 53 5.97 5.91 27.81
CA HIS A 53 6.12 6.60 29.11
C HIS A 53 6.31 5.64 30.26
N ASP A 54 5.59 4.51 30.30
CA ASP A 54 5.75 3.46 31.30
C ASP A 54 7.14 2.80 31.22
N LEU A 55 7.73 2.74 30.02
CA LEU A 55 9.11 2.29 29.80
C LEU A 55 10.17 3.32 30.20
N GLY A 56 9.75 4.52 30.63
CA GLY A 56 10.64 5.58 31.09
C GLY A 56 11.15 6.54 30.02
N TYR A 57 10.69 6.43 28.77
CA TYR A 57 11.06 7.37 27.72
C TYR A 57 10.42 8.75 27.93
N ARG A 58 11.18 9.80 27.62
CA ARG A 58 10.71 11.19 27.66
C ARG A 58 10.74 11.77 26.25
N PHE A 59 9.59 12.22 25.77
CA PHE A 59 9.43 12.80 24.46
C PHE A 59 8.22 13.74 24.41
N GLU A 60 8.19 14.64 23.45
CA GLU A 60 6.99 15.42 23.14
C GLU A 60 6.03 14.58 22.27
N SER A 61 4.78 14.50 22.68
CA SER A 61 3.75 13.69 22.02
C SER A 61 2.85 14.55 21.14
N LEU A 62 2.72 14.21 19.86
CA LEU A 62 1.79 14.83 18.94
C LEU A 62 0.95 13.75 18.26
N ILE A 63 -0.34 13.66 18.63
CA ILE A 63 -1.28 12.71 18.07
C ILE A 63 -2.22 13.45 17.10
N ILE A 64 -2.20 13.03 15.84
CA ILE A 64 -3.05 13.58 14.77
C ILE A 64 -4.21 12.60 14.54
N ASP A 65 -5.41 12.96 15.02
CA ASP A 65 -6.62 12.14 14.92
C ASP A 65 -7.74 12.83 14.10
N GLY A 66 -7.44 13.97 13.48
CA GLY A 66 -8.39 14.75 12.69
C GLY A 66 -9.39 15.56 13.51
N SER A 67 -9.30 15.57 14.85
CA SER A 67 -10.10 16.45 15.72
C SER A 67 -9.63 17.90 15.61
N ARG A 68 -10.51 18.84 15.97
CA ARG A 68 -10.14 20.26 16.04
C ARG A 68 -9.03 20.52 17.04
N GLU A 69 -9.02 19.76 18.12
CA GLU A 69 -8.00 19.83 19.18
C GLU A 69 -6.64 19.40 18.65
N SER A 70 -6.55 18.28 17.93
CA SER A 70 -5.28 17.80 17.35
C SER A 70 -4.75 18.74 16.27
N ILE A 71 -5.64 19.32 15.46
CA ILE A 71 -5.27 20.34 14.46
C ILE A 71 -4.70 21.60 15.16
N GLY A 72 -5.36 22.06 16.22
CA GLY A 72 -4.89 23.19 17.03
C GLY A 72 -3.54 22.93 17.70
N ALA A 73 -3.36 21.75 18.29
CA ALA A 73 -2.11 21.31 18.90
C ALA A 73 -0.97 21.26 17.88
N THR A 74 -1.23 20.68 16.70
CA THR A 74 -0.27 20.61 15.60
C THR A 74 0.15 22.00 15.12
N ALA A 75 -0.81 22.91 14.92
CA ALA A 75 -0.52 24.29 14.52
C ALA A 75 0.28 25.04 15.59
N GLY A 76 -0.04 24.86 16.88
CA GLY A 76 0.71 25.41 18.00
C GLY A 76 2.14 24.89 18.06
N TRP A 77 2.32 23.59 17.82
CA TRP A 77 3.64 22.96 17.77
C TRP A 77 4.49 23.50 16.61
N VAL A 78 3.93 23.54 15.39
CA VAL A 78 4.61 24.11 14.21
C VAL A 78 5.06 25.54 14.46
N LYS A 79 4.23 26.35 15.11
CA LYS A 79 4.58 27.72 15.47
C LYS A 79 5.76 27.79 16.45
N ARG A 80 5.78 26.94 17.49
CA ARG A 80 6.86 26.89 18.48
C ARG A 80 8.20 26.50 17.84
N VAL A 81 8.20 25.39 17.08
CA VAL A 81 9.42 24.84 16.47
C VAL A 81 10.03 25.81 15.44
N ASN A 82 9.20 26.51 14.68
CA ASN A 82 9.70 27.42 13.65
C ASN A 82 10.08 28.83 14.19
N GLY A 83 9.71 29.19 15.41
CA GLY A 83 10.01 30.49 15.98
C GLY A 83 9.55 31.70 15.15
N CYS A 84 8.53 31.51 14.27
CA CYS A 84 8.12 32.49 13.29
C CYS A 84 6.66 32.93 13.47
N SER A 85 6.28 34.01 12.76
CA SER A 85 4.90 34.48 12.75
C SER A 85 3.94 33.42 12.20
N THR A 86 2.68 33.45 12.62
CA THR A 86 1.65 32.53 12.14
C THR A 86 1.53 32.51 10.61
N ALA A 87 1.65 33.68 9.96
CA ALA A 87 1.62 33.79 8.51
C ALA A 87 2.80 33.05 7.83
N SER A 88 4.01 33.20 8.36
CA SER A 88 5.21 32.50 7.88
C SER A 88 5.11 30.98 8.11
N ALA A 89 4.59 30.56 9.26
CA ALA A 89 4.38 29.15 9.57
C ALA A 89 3.39 28.51 8.59
N VAL A 90 2.27 29.18 8.30
CA VAL A 90 1.28 28.72 7.31
C VAL A 90 1.88 28.66 5.91
N ALA A 91 2.64 29.68 5.49
CA ALA A 91 3.28 29.68 4.18
C ALA A 91 4.28 28.52 4.01
N ARG A 92 5.12 28.27 5.03
CA ARG A 92 6.05 27.12 5.05
C ARG A 92 5.32 25.78 5.03
N PHE A 93 4.26 25.66 5.82
CA PHE A 93 3.44 24.44 5.83
C PHE A 93 2.83 24.18 4.45
N LEU A 94 2.22 25.19 3.83
CA LEU A 94 1.64 25.04 2.49
C LEU A 94 2.70 24.71 1.43
N HIS A 95 3.89 25.29 1.51
CA HIS A 95 4.99 24.96 0.62
C HIS A 95 5.44 23.50 0.82
N GLY A 96 5.75 23.12 2.06
CA GLY A 96 6.16 21.75 2.40
C GLY A 96 5.11 20.72 2.00
N PHE A 97 3.83 21.04 2.22
CA PHE A 97 2.72 20.20 1.81
C PHE A 97 2.67 20.01 0.28
N ARG A 98 2.87 21.07 -0.50
CA ARG A 98 2.93 20.97 -1.98
C ARG A 98 4.10 20.13 -2.45
N VAL A 99 5.27 20.27 -1.84
CA VAL A 99 6.46 19.45 -2.14
C VAL A 99 6.18 17.98 -1.80
N ALA A 100 5.68 17.69 -0.60
CA ALA A 100 5.35 16.34 -0.15
C ALA A 100 4.29 15.68 -1.05
N TYR A 101 3.23 16.40 -1.40
CA TYR A 101 2.20 15.92 -2.31
C TYR A 101 2.76 15.55 -3.69
N LYS A 102 3.62 16.40 -4.27
CA LYS A 102 4.26 16.13 -5.56
C LYS A 102 5.24 14.96 -5.48
N LYS A 103 6.07 14.89 -4.43
CA LYS A 103 6.93 13.74 -4.19
C LYS A 103 6.12 12.44 -4.14
N GLY A 104 5.05 12.40 -3.35
CA GLY A 104 4.17 11.23 -3.24
C GLY A 104 3.59 10.80 -4.59
N ARG A 105 3.13 11.74 -5.42
CA ARG A 105 2.66 11.45 -6.78
C ARG A 105 3.75 10.85 -7.67
N LEU A 106 4.96 11.39 -7.61
CA LEU A 106 6.08 10.88 -8.41
C LEU A 106 6.52 9.49 -7.96
N VAL A 107 6.62 9.28 -6.65
CA VAL A 107 6.90 7.95 -6.08
C VAL A 107 5.86 6.93 -6.54
N GLN A 108 4.57 7.27 -6.43
CA GLN A 108 3.48 6.42 -6.94
C GLN A 108 3.66 6.08 -8.43
N ARG A 109 3.99 7.09 -9.27
CA ARG A 109 4.23 6.87 -10.71
C ARG A 109 5.41 5.96 -10.95
N VAL A 110 6.52 6.16 -10.26
CA VAL A 110 7.71 5.30 -10.33
C VAL A 110 7.37 3.87 -9.93
N GLN A 111 6.67 3.67 -8.81
CA GLN A 111 6.23 2.35 -8.37
C GLN A 111 5.31 1.68 -9.40
N GLN A 112 4.33 2.42 -9.95
CA GLN A 112 3.43 1.88 -10.98
C GLN A 112 4.21 1.46 -12.24
N ARG A 113 5.12 2.30 -12.74
CA ARG A 113 5.96 1.95 -13.90
C ARG A 113 6.86 0.75 -13.62
N THR A 114 7.38 0.65 -12.39
CA THR A 114 8.16 -0.53 -11.99
C THR A 114 7.33 -1.80 -12.02
N ARG A 115 6.10 -1.77 -11.51
CA ARG A 115 5.14 -2.89 -11.56
C ARG A 115 4.82 -3.31 -12.99
N ASP A 116 4.64 -2.34 -13.88
CA ASP A 116 4.31 -2.61 -15.29
C ASP A 116 5.48 -3.23 -16.05
N ILE A 117 6.72 -2.79 -15.78
CA ILE A 117 7.91 -3.16 -16.54
C ILE A 117 8.63 -4.40 -15.98
N ARG A 118 8.72 -4.56 -14.66
CA ARG A 118 9.44 -5.69 -14.04
C ARG A 118 9.08 -7.06 -14.61
N PRO A 119 7.79 -7.41 -14.82
CA PRO A 119 7.45 -8.72 -15.36
C PRO A 119 7.88 -8.93 -16.82
N ILE A 120 8.15 -7.84 -17.55
CA ILE A 120 8.42 -7.86 -19.00
C ILE A 120 9.80 -7.34 -19.37
N GLU A 121 10.63 -6.99 -18.39
CA GLU A 121 12.01 -6.53 -18.66
C GLU A 121 12.87 -7.62 -19.32
N ALA A 122 13.65 -7.24 -20.32
CA ALA A 122 14.59 -8.17 -20.98
C ALA A 122 15.86 -8.40 -20.15
N GLN A 123 16.23 -7.43 -19.33
CA GLN A 123 17.36 -7.50 -18.40
C GLN A 123 16.86 -7.50 -16.96
N HIS A 124 16.97 -8.63 -16.30
CA HIS A 124 16.54 -8.78 -14.90
C HIS A 124 17.09 -7.66 -13.98
N GLY A 125 16.21 -7.05 -13.22
CA GLY A 125 16.53 -5.97 -12.28
C GLY A 125 16.73 -4.59 -12.91
N SER A 126 16.50 -4.40 -14.23
CA SER A 126 16.63 -3.10 -14.88
C SER A 126 15.55 -2.12 -14.39
N ALA A 127 14.32 -2.58 -14.21
CA ALA A 127 13.22 -1.80 -13.64
C ALA A 127 13.55 -1.35 -12.21
N GLU A 128 14.08 -2.25 -11.39
CA GLU A 128 14.41 -1.96 -10.00
C GLU A 128 15.56 -0.94 -9.87
N ARG A 129 16.62 -1.09 -10.67
CA ARG A 129 17.71 -0.09 -10.71
C ARG A 129 17.22 1.28 -11.15
N THR A 130 16.31 1.33 -12.11
CA THR A 130 15.70 2.58 -12.58
C THR A 130 14.82 3.20 -11.49
N ARG A 131 14.03 2.37 -10.77
CA ARG A 131 13.24 2.78 -9.61
C ARG A 131 14.13 3.43 -8.54
N ALA A 132 15.17 2.73 -8.09
CA ALA A 132 16.06 3.21 -7.05
C ALA A 132 16.66 4.58 -7.41
N ARG A 133 17.23 4.71 -8.60
CA ARG A 133 17.81 5.97 -9.09
C ARG A 133 16.78 7.13 -9.11
N LEU A 134 15.54 6.86 -9.54
CA LEU A 134 14.49 7.89 -9.58
C LEU A 134 14.01 8.27 -8.18
N ILE A 135 13.87 7.31 -7.27
CA ILE A 135 13.51 7.58 -5.87
C ILE A 135 14.57 8.46 -5.21
N ASP A 136 15.86 8.16 -5.36
CA ASP A 136 16.94 8.99 -4.81
C ASP A 136 16.87 10.43 -5.32
N ARG A 137 16.58 10.61 -6.61
CA ARG A 137 16.43 11.94 -7.22
C ARG A 137 15.19 12.68 -6.73
N ILE A 138 14.08 11.97 -6.53
CA ILE A 138 12.85 12.55 -5.96
C ILE A 138 13.09 12.95 -4.50
N ASP A 139 13.81 12.13 -3.74
CA ASP A 139 14.13 12.43 -2.35
C ASP A 139 15.03 13.68 -2.23
N ALA A 140 16.04 13.79 -3.04
CA ALA A 140 16.94 14.95 -3.07
C ALA A 140 16.28 16.25 -3.57
N ALA A 141 15.12 16.20 -4.22
CA ALA A 141 14.47 17.38 -4.78
C ALA A 141 13.70 18.16 -3.70
N GLU A 142 14.12 19.38 -3.40
CA GLU A 142 13.47 20.26 -2.40
C GLU A 142 12.48 21.25 -3.03
N GLU A 143 12.58 21.50 -4.34
CA GLU A 143 11.79 22.49 -5.03
C GLU A 143 10.73 21.85 -5.95
N VAL A 144 9.56 22.48 -6.01
CA VAL A 144 8.44 22.08 -6.87
C VAL A 144 8.87 22.02 -8.35
N ARG A 145 9.66 22.97 -8.84
CA ARG A 145 10.15 23.01 -10.23
C ARG A 145 11.09 21.84 -10.57
N ALA A 146 11.89 21.38 -9.61
CA ALA A 146 12.73 20.19 -9.81
C ALA A 146 11.87 18.94 -9.94
N LEU A 147 10.83 18.82 -9.13
CA LEU A 147 9.86 17.72 -9.19
C LEU A 147 9.05 17.74 -10.51
N ASP A 148 8.71 18.92 -11.04
CA ASP A 148 8.02 19.03 -12.33
C ASP A 148 8.85 18.50 -13.50
N ARG A 149 10.18 18.72 -13.48
CA ARG A 149 11.08 18.14 -14.48
C ARG A 149 11.18 16.61 -14.37
N LEU A 150 11.26 16.10 -13.14
CA LEU A 150 11.32 14.65 -12.90
C LEU A 150 10.07 13.91 -13.40
N GLU A 151 8.91 14.58 -13.48
CA GLU A 151 7.68 13.95 -13.96
C GLU A 151 7.80 13.44 -15.41
N GLY A 152 8.43 14.21 -16.32
CA GLY A 152 8.72 13.76 -17.69
C GLY A 152 9.79 12.66 -17.74
N GLU A 153 10.84 12.80 -16.94
CA GLU A 153 11.96 11.86 -16.92
C GLU A 153 11.58 10.44 -16.43
N VAL A 154 10.54 10.31 -15.60
CA VAL A 154 10.05 8.99 -15.14
C VAL A 154 9.62 8.13 -16.33
N ASP A 155 8.78 8.67 -17.22
CA ASP A 155 8.28 7.89 -18.36
C ASP A 155 9.36 7.62 -19.40
N GLU A 156 10.27 8.58 -19.64
CA GLU A 156 11.41 8.39 -20.54
C GLU A 156 12.34 7.29 -20.01
N ALA A 157 12.67 7.31 -18.71
CA ALA A 157 13.59 6.33 -18.12
C ALA A 157 13.05 4.90 -18.19
N PHE A 158 11.75 4.69 -17.94
CA PHE A 158 11.14 3.37 -18.05
C PHE A 158 10.87 2.99 -19.52
N GLY A 159 10.54 3.96 -20.39
CA GLY A 159 10.33 3.74 -21.83
C GLY A 159 11.59 3.33 -22.59
N ALA A 160 12.77 3.68 -22.08
CA ALA A 160 14.05 3.29 -22.64
C ALA A 160 14.50 1.86 -22.28
N LEU A 161 13.81 1.18 -21.35
CA LEU A 161 14.19 -0.17 -20.93
C LEU A 161 13.84 -1.20 -22.01
N PRO A 162 14.76 -2.12 -22.33
CA PRO A 162 14.49 -3.20 -23.27
C PRO A 162 13.48 -4.17 -22.67
N LEU A 163 12.43 -4.50 -23.45
CA LEU A 163 11.35 -5.39 -23.04
C LEU A 163 11.50 -6.76 -23.70
N ALA A 164 11.26 -7.82 -22.95
CA ALA A 164 11.16 -9.17 -23.47
C ALA A 164 9.83 -9.34 -24.23
N ARG A 165 9.88 -9.94 -25.43
CA ARG A 165 8.69 -10.22 -26.22
C ARG A 165 7.84 -11.31 -25.58
N ASP A 166 6.65 -10.97 -25.44
CA ASP A 166 5.36 -11.58 -25.19
C ASP A 166 5.28 -13.04 -24.71
N ARG A 167 4.86 -13.14 -23.43
CA ARG A 167 4.08 -14.27 -22.92
C ARG A 167 2.87 -13.69 -22.22
N ALA A 168 1.69 -14.29 -22.39
CA ALA A 168 0.52 -13.92 -21.60
C ALA A 168 0.83 -14.10 -20.11
N ARG A 169 0.67 -13.01 -19.36
CA ARG A 169 1.08 -12.92 -17.97
C ARG A 169 -0.14 -12.82 -17.08
N PRO A 170 -0.21 -13.58 -15.98
CA PRO A 170 -1.31 -13.43 -15.06
C PRO A 170 -1.31 -12.04 -14.44
N ARG A 171 -2.51 -11.46 -14.30
CA ARG A 171 -2.74 -10.19 -13.61
C ARG A 171 -3.20 -10.48 -12.20
N VAL A 172 -2.51 -9.96 -11.21
CA VAL A 172 -2.74 -10.20 -9.79
C VAL A 172 -3.02 -8.88 -9.07
N MET A 173 -4.09 -8.85 -8.28
CA MET A 173 -4.41 -7.73 -7.40
C MET A 173 -3.95 -8.04 -5.98
N LEU A 174 -3.21 -7.11 -5.34
CA LEU A 174 -2.90 -7.17 -3.91
C LEU A 174 -4.00 -6.44 -3.13
N VAL A 175 -4.56 -7.10 -2.13
CA VAL A 175 -5.56 -6.55 -1.21
C VAL A 175 -5.25 -6.96 0.24
N GLY A 176 -5.88 -6.30 1.20
CA GLY A 176 -5.73 -6.65 2.61
C GLY A 176 -5.50 -5.45 3.51
N GLU A 177 -4.89 -5.69 4.67
CA GLU A 177 -4.62 -4.63 5.64
C GLU A 177 -3.53 -3.67 5.11
N VAL A 178 -3.80 -2.39 5.21
CA VAL A 178 -3.04 -1.32 4.54
C VAL A 178 -1.54 -1.32 4.87
N TYR A 179 -1.18 -1.45 6.15
CA TYR A 179 0.23 -1.44 6.58
C TYR A 179 1.00 -2.63 6.00
N ILE A 180 0.40 -3.83 6.08
CA ILE A 180 1.04 -5.04 5.52
C ILE A 180 1.19 -4.93 4.00
N VAL A 181 0.18 -4.42 3.30
CA VAL A 181 0.24 -4.28 1.83
C VAL A 181 1.31 -3.26 1.42
N LEU A 182 1.48 -2.17 2.18
CA LEU A 182 2.39 -1.09 1.84
C LEU A 182 3.84 -1.29 2.32
N GLU A 183 4.07 -2.13 3.34
CA GLU A 183 5.39 -2.28 3.96
C GLU A 183 6.13 -3.53 3.40
N PRO A 184 7.13 -3.34 2.51
CA PRO A 184 7.82 -4.45 1.85
C PRO A 184 8.54 -5.39 2.81
N LEU A 185 9.10 -4.89 3.92
CA LEU A 185 9.74 -5.72 4.93
C LEU A 185 8.74 -6.68 5.58
N VAL A 186 7.52 -6.22 5.79
CA VAL A 186 6.47 -6.99 6.47
C VAL A 186 5.79 -7.98 5.53
N ASN A 187 5.55 -7.60 4.27
CA ASN A 187 4.97 -8.49 3.27
C ASN A 187 6.02 -9.31 2.50
N MET A 188 7.29 -9.27 2.96
CA MET A 188 8.41 -10.01 2.38
C MET A 188 8.62 -9.72 0.89
N ASP A 189 8.45 -8.44 0.54
CA ASP A 189 8.66 -7.93 -0.83
C ASP A 189 7.78 -8.64 -1.90
N THR A 190 6.57 -8.99 -1.50
CA THR A 190 5.64 -9.80 -2.32
C THR A 190 5.36 -9.18 -3.69
N GLU A 191 5.26 -7.85 -3.78
CA GLU A 191 5.05 -7.17 -5.06
C GLU A 191 6.21 -7.45 -6.03
N ARG A 192 7.45 -7.36 -5.53
CA ARG A 192 8.64 -7.66 -6.33
C ARG A 192 8.69 -9.12 -6.76
N ARG A 193 8.46 -10.05 -5.82
CA ARG A 193 8.48 -11.50 -6.08
C ARG A 193 7.44 -11.91 -7.12
N LEU A 194 6.22 -11.42 -7.02
CA LEU A 194 5.19 -11.68 -8.03
C LEU A 194 5.61 -11.18 -9.42
N GLY A 195 6.21 -9.99 -9.49
CA GLY A 195 6.73 -9.44 -10.74
C GLY A 195 7.87 -10.30 -11.33
N GLU A 196 8.79 -10.77 -10.50
CA GLU A 196 9.88 -11.68 -10.91
C GLU A 196 9.36 -13.05 -11.37
N LEU A 197 8.28 -13.54 -10.76
CA LEU A 197 7.55 -14.73 -11.22
C LEU A 197 6.78 -14.49 -12.53
N GLY A 198 6.77 -13.25 -13.03
CA GLY A 198 6.18 -12.86 -14.30
C GLY A 198 4.71 -12.46 -14.20
N ALA A 199 4.18 -12.16 -13.03
CA ALA A 199 2.84 -11.63 -12.86
C ALA A 199 2.82 -10.11 -13.00
N LEU A 200 1.80 -9.56 -13.67
CA LEU A 200 1.46 -8.14 -13.65
C LEU A 200 0.72 -7.84 -12.34
N VAL A 201 1.32 -6.99 -11.51
CA VAL A 201 0.80 -6.71 -10.17
C VAL A 201 0.12 -5.34 -10.14
N ASP A 202 -1.08 -5.28 -9.60
CA ASP A 202 -1.72 -4.02 -9.21
C ASP A 202 -2.05 -4.05 -7.71
N VAL A 203 -2.01 -2.88 -7.08
CA VAL A 203 -2.25 -2.73 -5.65
C VAL A 203 -3.48 -1.86 -5.46
N TYR A 204 -4.40 -2.27 -4.61
CA TYR A 204 -5.64 -1.51 -4.42
C TYR A 204 -5.38 -0.14 -3.78
N ILE A 205 -4.34 -0.03 -2.96
CA ILE A 205 -3.92 1.18 -2.25
C ILE A 205 -2.42 1.36 -2.38
N ASP A 206 -1.97 2.59 -2.44
CA ASP A 206 -0.57 3.01 -2.29
C ASP A 206 -0.49 4.18 -1.30
N GLU A 207 0.71 4.55 -0.91
CA GLU A 207 0.96 5.58 0.11
C GLU A 207 0.33 6.92 -0.27
N HIS A 208 0.37 7.28 -1.55
CA HIS A 208 -0.23 8.52 -2.04
C HIS A 208 -1.77 8.47 -2.00
N LYS A 209 -2.38 7.36 -2.40
CA LYS A 209 -3.84 7.15 -2.28
C LYS A 209 -4.27 7.18 -0.83
N TRP A 210 -3.52 6.50 0.05
CA TRP A 210 -3.79 6.50 1.48
C TRP A 210 -3.73 7.91 2.06
N PHE A 211 -2.69 8.70 1.71
CA PHE A 211 -2.54 10.08 2.12
C PHE A 211 -3.72 10.96 1.67
N ILE A 212 -4.08 10.90 0.38
CA ILE A 212 -5.23 11.64 -0.17
C ILE A 212 -6.53 11.27 0.55
N HIS A 213 -6.71 9.98 0.83
CA HIS A 213 -7.88 9.47 1.54
C HIS A 213 -7.93 9.96 2.99
N ALA A 214 -6.82 9.85 3.72
CA ALA A 214 -6.71 10.29 5.11
C ALA A 214 -7.03 11.80 5.28
N PHE A 215 -6.63 12.62 4.32
CA PHE A 215 -6.92 14.06 4.31
C PHE A 215 -8.19 14.45 3.54
N ARG A 216 -8.98 13.49 3.08
CA ARG A 216 -10.19 13.70 2.24
C ARG A 216 -9.94 14.57 1.01
N MET A 217 -8.75 14.51 0.46
CA MET A 217 -8.30 15.30 -0.68
C MET A 217 -8.41 14.48 -1.97
N GLY A 218 -9.59 14.44 -2.57
CA GLY A 218 -9.75 13.79 -3.86
C GLY A 218 -10.88 12.78 -3.96
N LYS A 219 -11.10 12.24 -5.16
CA LYS A 219 -12.20 11.31 -5.47
C LYS A 219 -11.79 9.82 -5.35
N GLY A 220 -10.76 9.48 -4.57
CA GLY A 220 -10.26 8.11 -4.47
C GLY A 220 -9.45 7.67 -5.71
N GLY A 221 -8.61 6.64 -5.54
CA GLY A 221 -7.68 6.18 -6.57
C GLY A 221 -8.35 5.57 -7.82
N LYS A 222 -7.51 4.94 -8.67
CA LYS A 222 -7.84 4.34 -9.99
C LYS A 222 -9.16 3.54 -10.04
N TYR A 223 -9.57 2.97 -8.91
CA TYR A 223 -10.75 2.10 -8.82
C TYR A 223 -11.88 2.63 -7.93
N GLY A 224 -11.67 3.73 -7.20
CA GLY A 224 -12.72 4.39 -6.39
C GLY A 224 -13.21 3.57 -5.19
N GLU A 225 -12.89 4.01 -3.97
CA GLU A 225 -13.33 3.37 -2.73
C GLU A 225 -14.87 3.24 -2.60
N ARG A 226 -15.60 4.25 -3.08
CA ARG A 226 -17.08 4.20 -3.08
C ARG A 226 -17.61 3.06 -3.92
N GLU A 227 -16.98 2.77 -5.05
CA GLU A 227 -17.34 1.63 -5.89
C GLU A 227 -17.02 0.31 -5.17
N ALA A 228 -15.83 0.19 -4.59
CA ALA A 228 -15.45 -0.98 -3.80
C ALA A 228 -16.44 -1.25 -2.68
N HIS A 229 -16.79 -0.23 -1.88
CA HIS A 229 -17.78 -0.37 -0.80
C HIS A 229 -19.17 -0.77 -1.31
N ARG A 230 -19.61 -0.21 -2.44
CA ARG A 230 -20.87 -0.58 -3.06
C ARG A 230 -20.88 -2.05 -3.48
N LEU A 231 -19.80 -2.52 -4.07
CA LEU A 231 -19.65 -3.90 -4.55
C LEU A 231 -19.47 -4.90 -3.40
N ALA A 232 -18.87 -4.48 -2.29
CA ALA A 232 -18.76 -5.29 -1.08
C ALA A 232 -20.08 -5.42 -0.30
N THR A 233 -21.01 -4.46 -0.45
CA THR A 233 -22.25 -4.38 0.37
C THR A 233 -23.12 -5.64 0.32
N PRO A 234 -23.27 -6.39 -0.80
CA PRO A 234 -24.00 -7.64 -0.81
C PRO A 234 -23.38 -8.73 0.09
N TYR A 235 -22.08 -8.68 0.31
CA TYR A 235 -21.32 -9.63 1.13
C TYR A 235 -21.13 -9.16 2.58
N LEU A 236 -20.95 -7.86 2.77
CA LEU A 236 -20.75 -7.24 4.07
C LEU A 236 -21.50 -5.90 4.14
N LYS A 237 -22.65 -5.91 4.80
CA LYS A 237 -23.55 -4.75 4.88
C LYS A 237 -22.90 -3.57 5.63
N TYR A 238 -22.26 -3.86 6.76
CA TYR A 238 -21.69 -2.84 7.65
C TYR A 238 -20.15 -2.85 7.53
N ASN A 239 -19.55 -1.67 7.57
CA ASN A 239 -18.11 -1.51 7.69
C ASN A 239 -17.68 -1.74 9.14
N LEU A 240 -16.70 -2.61 9.38
CA LEU A 240 -16.15 -2.88 10.71
C LEU A 240 -15.07 -1.87 11.13
N GLY A 241 -14.78 -0.89 10.28
CA GLY A 241 -13.86 0.20 10.56
C GLY A 241 -12.41 -0.04 10.19
N GLY A 242 -12.15 -1.03 9.34
CA GLY A 242 -10.84 -1.31 8.73
C GLY A 242 -10.95 -1.45 7.22
N GLU A 243 -10.09 -2.27 6.63
CA GLU A 243 -10.03 -2.48 5.18
C GLU A 243 -10.97 -3.60 4.67
N ASP A 244 -11.80 -4.17 5.52
CA ASP A 244 -12.70 -5.29 5.24
C ASP A 244 -13.54 -5.08 3.96
N LYS A 245 -14.23 -3.95 3.85
CA LYS A 245 -15.02 -3.63 2.65
C LYS A 245 -14.17 -3.32 1.44
N ASN A 246 -13.01 -2.71 1.64
CA ASN A 246 -12.06 -2.48 0.56
C ASN A 246 -11.53 -3.81 0.01
N THR A 247 -11.07 -4.71 0.87
CA THR A 247 -10.62 -6.05 0.48
C THR A 247 -11.65 -6.79 -0.35
N LEU A 248 -12.91 -6.84 0.09
CA LEU A 248 -13.98 -7.52 -0.65
C LEU A 248 -14.32 -6.82 -1.95
N GLY A 249 -14.49 -5.50 -1.92
CA GLY A 249 -14.88 -4.71 -3.07
C GLY A 249 -13.81 -4.66 -4.17
N TYR A 250 -12.56 -4.52 -3.80
CA TYR A 250 -11.46 -4.57 -4.77
C TYR A 250 -11.24 -5.96 -5.35
N THR A 251 -11.57 -7.02 -4.62
CA THR A 251 -11.62 -8.38 -5.18
C THR A 251 -12.69 -8.50 -6.26
N VAL A 252 -13.89 -7.95 -6.03
CA VAL A 252 -14.94 -7.90 -7.08
C VAL A 252 -14.52 -7.03 -8.27
N ILE A 253 -13.86 -5.89 -8.01
CA ILE A 253 -13.32 -5.02 -9.07
C ILE A 253 -12.26 -5.78 -9.89
N ALA A 254 -11.35 -6.49 -9.22
CA ALA A 254 -10.33 -7.29 -9.88
C ALA A 254 -10.96 -8.33 -10.83
N ALA A 255 -11.93 -9.10 -10.34
CA ALA A 255 -12.65 -10.07 -11.16
C ALA A 255 -13.30 -9.43 -12.39
N ARG A 256 -14.04 -8.32 -12.20
CA ARG A 256 -14.72 -7.60 -13.29
C ARG A 256 -13.78 -6.98 -14.31
N ARG A 257 -12.53 -6.71 -13.93
CA ARG A 257 -11.50 -6.12 -14.79
C ARG A 257 -10.55 -7.17 -15.39
N GLY A 258 -10.90 -8.46 -15.25
CA GLY A 258 -10.16 -9.56 -15.84
C GLY A 258 -8.80 -9.79 -15.19
N PHE A 259 -8.69 -9.58 -13.88
CA PHE A 259 -7.54 -10.08 -13.11
C PHE A 259 -7.69 -11.59 -12.96
N ASP A 260 -6.57 -12.28 -13.07
CA ASP A 260 -6.53 -13.74 -12.99
C ASP A 260 -6.57 -14.27 -11.56
N GLY A 261 -6.17 -13.43 -10.58
CA GLY A 261 -6.16 -13.79 -9.17
C GLY A 261 -5.94 -12.65 -8.22
N VAL A 262 -6.12 -12.94 -6.92
CA VAL A 262 -5.97 -11.97 -5.84
C VAL A 262 -5.05 -12.53 -4.76
N VAL A 263 -4.10 -11.72 -4.29
CA VAL A 263 -3.28 -12.00 -3.11
C VAL A 263 -3.78 -11.13 -1.97
N HIS A 264 -4.20 -11.77 -0.89
CA HIS A 264 -4.75 -11.14 0.29
C HIS A 264 -3.79 -11.23 1.47
N PHE A 265 -3.53 -10.09 2.11
CA PHE A 265 -2.73 -10.00 3.32
C PHE A 265 -3.56 -9.58 4.53
N LYS A 266 -3.38 -10.28 5.63
CA LYS A 266 -3.94 -9.89 6.92
C LYS A 266 -2.94 -10.05 8.05
N PRO A 267 -2.90 -9.12 9.01
CA PRO A 267 -2.16 -9.35 10.26
C PRO A 267 -2.85 -10.43 11.09
N PHE A 268 -2.06 -11.18 11.84
CA PHE A 268 -2.62 -12.01 12.89
C PHE A 268 -3.38 -11.13 13.90
N THR A 269 -4.51 -11.62 14.40
CA THR A 269 -5.47 -10.90 15.26
C THR A 269 -6.15 -9.66 14.66
N CYS A 270 -6.04 -9.40 13.36
CA CYS A 270 -6.81 -8.34 12.72
C CYS A 270 -8.28 -8.75 12.60
N MET A 271 -9.17 -7.99 13.25
CA MET A 271 -10.60 -8.29 13.25
C MET A 271 -11.26 -8.03 11.88
N PRO A 272 -11.11 -6.85 11.24
CA PRO A 272 -11.71 -6.59 9.94
C PRO A 272 -11.23 -7.57 8.86
N GLU A 273 -9.93 -7.78 8.73
CA GLU A 273 -9.38 -8.69 7.73
C GLU A 273 -9.60 -10.18 8.06
N GLY A 274 -9.74 -10.52 9.34
CA GLY A 274 -10.18 -11.85 9.74
C GLY A 274 -11.58 -12.17 9.21
N MET A 275 -12.51 -11.22 9.30
CA MET A 275 -13.87 -11.33 8.76
C MET A 275 -13.84 -11.34 7.22
N ALA A 276 -13.10 -10.39 6.60
CA ALA A 276 -12.98 -10.31 5.14
C ALA A 276 -12.46 -11.62 4.54
N LYS A 277 -11.45 -12.24 5.15
CA LYS A 277 -10.89 -13.53 4.69
C LYS A 277 -11.96 -14.62 4.56
N HIS A 278 -12.84 -14.75 5.54
CA HIS A 278 -13.90 -15.76 5.49
C HIS A 278 -14.93 -15.45 4.40
N ILE A 279 -15.24 -14.18 4.18
CA ILE A 279 -16.18 -13.76 3.14
C ILE A 279 -15.57 -13.86 1.74
N LEU A 280 -14.25 -13.69 1.59
CA LEU A 280 -13.53 -13.80 0.32
C LEU A 280 -13.78 -15.15 -0.39
N TYR A 281 -14.01 -16.23 0.33
CA TYR A 281 -14.37 -17.51 -0.27
C TYR A 281 -15.67 -17.42 -1.08
N ASN A 282 -16.65 -16.68 -0.60
CA ASN A 282 -17.91 -16.46 -1.33
C ASN A 282 -17.68 -15.55 -2.54
N VAL A 283 -16.96 -14.43 -2.35
CA VAL A 283 -16.61 -13.52 -3.46
C VAL A 283 -15.83 -14.24 -4.55
N SER A 284 -14.84 -15.04 -4.17
CA SER A 284 -14.01 -15.83 -5.09
C SER A 284 -14.87 -16.80 -5.92
N ARG A 285 -15.77 -17.53 -5.28
CA ARG A 285 -16.69 -18.47 -5.95
C ARG A 285 -17.66 -17.74 -6.87
N ASP A 286 -18.30 -16.67 -6.40
CA ASP A 286 -19.37 -15.98 -7.14
C ASP A 286 -18.83 -15.21 -8.35
N HIS A 287 -17.55 -14.85 -8.35
CA HIS A 287 -16.89 -14.09 -9.41
C HIS A 287 -15.81 -14.88 -10.16
N ASP A 288 -15.64 -16.17 -9.85
CA ASP A 288 -14.63 -17.05 -10.46
C ASP A 288 -13.21 -16.47 -10.45
N VAL A 289 -12.82 -15.81 -9.37
CA VAL A 289 -11.48 -15.24 -9.17
C VAL A 289 -10.76 -15.94 -8.03
N PRO A 290 -9.74 -16.76 -8.28
CA PRO A 290 -9.00 -17.42 -7.23
C PRO A 290 -8.23 -16.43 -6.35
N PHE A 291 -8.08 -16.78 -5.09
CA PHE A 291 -7.25 -15.99 -4.18
C PHE A 291 -6.37 -16.86 -3.30
N VAL A 292 -5.23 -16.31 -2.90
CA VAL A 292 -4.38 -16.83 -1.82
C VAL A 292 -4.33 -15.82 -0.69
N SER A 293 -4.38 -16.31 0.55
CA SER A 293 -4.37 -15.44 1.75
C SER A 293 -3.18 -15.77 2.64
N PHE A 294 -2.44 -14.73 3.00
CA PHE A 294 -1.33 -14.79 3.94
C PHE A 294 -1.72 -14.11 5.25
N THR A 295 -1.45 -14.81 6.35
CA THR A 295 -1.54 -14.22 7.69
C THR A 295 -0.13 -13.90 8.13
N VAL A 296 0.12 -12.63 8.47
CA VAL A 296 1.43 -12.14 8.86
C VAL A 296 1.46 -11.92 10.37
N ASP A 297 2.46 -12.49 10.99
CA ASP A 297 2.80 -12.31 12.39
C ASP A 297 4.33 -12.33 12.57
N GLU A 298 4.77 -12.31 13.80
CA GLU A 298 6.18 -12.38 14.18
C GLU A 298 6.90 -13.68 13.82
N HIS A 299 6.17 -14.71 13.43
CA HIS A 299 6.68 -16.03 13.06
C HIS A 299 6.53 -16.33 11.56
N ALA A 300 6.01 -15.36 10.80
CA ALA A 300 5.84 -15.52 9.37
C ALA A 300 7.20 -15.77 8.69
N ALA A 301 7.34 -16.93 8.05
CA ALA A 301 8.58 -17.36 7.41
C ALA A 301 8.53 -17.05 5.90
N GLU A 302 9.59 -16.43 5.40
CA GLU A 302 9.76 -16.05 4.01
C GLU A 302 9.61 -17.23 3.03
N ALA A 303 10.25 -18.38 3.34
CA ALA A 303 10.19 -19.57 2.50
C ALA A 303 8.77 -20.11 2.30
N GLY A 304 7.93 -20.05 3.33
CA GLY A 304 6.54 -20.49 3.22
C GLY A 304 5.68 -19.57 2.38
N LEU A 305 5.98 -18.28 2.36
CA LEU A 305 5.32 -17.31 1.48
C LEU A 305 5.76 -17.54 0.03
N GLU A 306 7.06 -17.65 -0.23
CA GLU A 306 7.63 -17.82 -1.57
C GLU A 306 7.05 -19.03 -2.29
N THR A 307 7.12 -20.22 -1.69
CA THR A 307 6.57 -21.45 -2.27
C THR A 307 5.08 -21.33 -2.61
N ARG A 308 4.29 -20.66 -1.76
CA ARG A 308 2.87 -20.49 -2.01
C ARG A 308 2.57 -19.45 -3.10
N LEU A 309 3.39 -18.40 -3.23
CA LEU A 309 3.30 -17.44 -4.34
C LEU A 309 3.64 -18.10 -5.67
N GLU A 310 4.72 -18.88 -5.74
CA GLU A 310 5.10 -19.66 -6.92
C GLU A 310 3.98 -20.58 -7.36
N ALA A 311 3.48 -21.41 -6.45
CA ALA A 311 2.36 -22.32 -6.72
C ALA A 311 1.11 -21.57 -7.21
N PHE A 312 0.81 -20.41 -6.61
CA PHE A 312 -0.33 -19.59 -7.00
C PHE A 312 -0.16 -19.02 -8.42
N VAL A 313 1.00 -18.43 -8.73
CA VAL A 313 1.29 -17.89 -10.07
C VAL A 313 1.27 -19.00 -11.14
N ASP A 314 1.82 -20.17 -10.87
CA ASP A 314 1.80 -21.29 -11.79
C ASP A 314 0.38 -21.82 -12.02
N MET A 315 -0.43 -21.90 -11.00
CA MET A 315 -1.85 -22.23 -11.12
C MET A 315 -2.59 -21.21 -12.01
N LEU A 316 -2.30 -19.91 -11.85
CA LEU A 316 -2.91 -18.86 -12.69
C LEU A 316 -2.47 -18.96 -14.15
N LYS A 317 -1.20 -19.25 -14.43
CA LYS A 317 -0.68 -19.47 -15.79
C LYS A 317 -1.39 -20.65 -16.46
N GLN A 318 -1.47 -21.79 -15.79
CA GLN A 318 -2.15 -23.00 -16.29
C GLN A 318 -3.64 -22.75 -16.56
N ARG A 319 -4.33 -22.00 -15.68
CA ARG A 319 -5.72 -21.62 -15.86
C ARG A 319 -5.88 -20.74 -17.11
N GLY A 320 -5.02 -19.75 -17.30
CA GLY A 320 -5.03 -18.88 -18.47
C GLY A 320 -4.79 -19.63 -19.79
N GLU A 321 -3.93 -20.64 -19.79
CA GLU A 321 -3.66 -21.50 -20.95
C GLU A 321 -4.88 -22.37 -21.31
N ARG A 322 -5.53 -22.98 -20.33
CA ARG A 322 -6.77 -23.77 -20.55
C ARG A 322 -7.89 -22.91 -21.15
N CYS A 323 -8.13 -21.72 -20.60
CA CYS A 323 -9.14 -20.80 -21.12
C CYS A 323 -8.86 -20.32 -22.55
N ARG A 324 -7.60 -20.30 -23.00
CA ARG A 324 -7.21 -19.98 -24.37
C ARG A 324 -7.36 -21.18 -25.30
N GLY A 325 -6.97 -22.37 -24.85
CA GLY A 325 -7.15 -23.61 -25.59
C GLY A 325 -8.61 -23.89 -25.95
N ASP A 326 -9.51 -23.65 -24.98
CA ASP A 326 -10.95 -23.83 -25.17
C ASP A 326 -11.59 -22.80 -26.12
N ARG A 327 -10.97 -21.65 -26.32
CA ARG A 327 -11.46 -20.56 -27.20
C ARG A 327 -10.89 -20.61 -28.63
N GLY A 328 -9.94 -21.49 -28.92
CA GLY A 328 -9.34 -21.62 -30.26
C GLY A 328 -8.63 -20.37 -30.76
N LEU A 329 -8.18 -19.48 -29.86
CA LEU A 329 -7.58 -18.21 -30.21
C LEU A 329 -6.05 -18.34 -30.25
N ASP A 330 -5.50 -18.06 -31.43
CA ASP A 330 -4.07 -17.94 -31.70
C ASP A 330 -3.45 -16.85 -30.80
N PRO A 331 -2.28 -17.09 -30.16
CA PRO A 331 -1.67 -16.15 -29.21
C PRO A 331 -1.21 -14.80 -29.78
N GLY A 332 -1.43 -14.57 -31.08
CA GLY A 332 -0.98 -13.35 -31.78
C GLY A 332 -1.97 -12.18 -31.90
N SER A 333 -3.22 -12.25 -31.37
CA SER A 333 -4.25 -11.26 -31.72
C SER A 333 -4.73 -10.29 -30.61
N ALA A 334 -4.03 -10.21 -29.49
CA ALA A 334 -4.37 -9.23 -28.44
C ALA A 334 -3.72 -7.87 -28.73
N ALA A 335 -4.45 -6.96 -29.40
CA ALA A 335 -4.08 -5.56 -29.50
C ALA A 335 -4.08 -4.87 -28.12
N PRO A 336 -3.19 -3.91 -27.87
CA PRO A 336 -3.15 -3.18 -26.60
C PRO A 336 -4.43 -2.35 -26.44
N ALA A 337 -5.08 -2.48 -25.31
CA ALA A 337 -6.22 -1.65 -24.95
C ALA A 337 -5.76 -0.20 -24.85
N THR A 338 -6.16 0.60 -25.84
CA THR A 338 -6.01 2.05 -25.83
C THR A 338 -6.82 2.64 -24.69
N GLN A 339 -6.15 3.48 -23.92
CA GLN A 339 -6.68 4.26 -22.82
C GLN A 339 -7.63 5.32 -23.37
N GLY A 340 -8.82 5.37 -22.82
CA GLY A 340 -9.74 6.51 -22.82
C GLY A 340 -9.96 6.96 -21.37
#